data_18568bce13dbce7489d66374128ea566
#
_entry.id   18568bce13dbce7489d66374128ea566
#
_cell.length_a   1.000
_cell.length_b   1.000
_cell.length_c   1.000
_cell.angle_alpha   90.00
_cell.angle_beta   90.00
_cell.angle_gamma   90.00
#
_symmetry.space_group_name_H-M   'P 1'
#
loop_
_entity.id
_entity.type
_entity.pdbx_description
1 polymer ?
#
loop_
_entity_poly.entity_id
_entity_poly.type
_entity_poly.pdbx_seq_one_letter_code
_entity_poly.pdbx_strand_id
1 'polypeptide(L)'
;MALDATLTPIGRVHCAVSERHAVRRGGDRARIEIFEPYWPALDQIEHNTHIILFGWFHASVRQTLKTRPRKVAPLASERGVFASRSPDRPNPIAMTIVPLLGRDGGTLDVAHLDFIDGTPIVDIKPYCPGWDSVFSATHRRRSHPNEQSDEVLLGFFERDLENHVGSAIAATREGRLAIRACQLATRHLNCDPRDSRLLLRLHQLDRLMDGLMAITGASLSNGRLSFVGHHMNVLGTNAGSNPEFVVEDLNKSIDENRMISSPIRPVPEDIPRLPRRVDLTLEDKTLALEEIPDESLWKILDSF
;
A
#
# COMPACT_ATOMS: atom_id res chain seq x y z
N MET A 1 -27.09 -27.34 14.53
CA MET A 1 -27.06 -27.75 13.11
C MET A 1 -25.61 -27.59 12.66
N ALA A 2 -24.85 -28.67 12.48
CA ALA A 2 -23.50 -28.60 11.94
C ALA A 2 -23.63 -28.31 10.44
N LEU A 3 -23.13 -27.16 9.98
CA LEU A 3 -22.97 -26.85 8.57
C LEU A 3 -21.76 -27.64 8.08
N ASP A 4 -22.01 -28.71 7.35
CA ASP A 4 -20.95 -29.52 6.73
C ASP A 4 -20.55 -28.82 5.41
N ALA A 5 -19.59 -27.89 5.51
CA ALA A 5 -19.06 -27.16 4.36
C ALA A 5 -17.74 -27.79 3.94
N THR A 6 -17.70 -28.41 2.77
CA THR A 6 -16.47 -28.96 2.20
C THR A 6 -15.91 -28.00 1.16
N LEU A 7 -14.65 -27.58 1.32
CA LEU A 7 -13.93 -26.80 0.33
C LEU A 7 -13.31 -27.75 -0.71
N THR A 8 -13.55 -27.46 -1.98
CA THR A 8 -12.93 -28.20 -3.11
C THR A 8 -11.80 -27.34 -3.70
N PRO A 9 -10.56 -27.84 -3.75
CA PRO A 9 -9.50 -27.13 -4.46
C PRO A 9 -9.81 -27.00 -5.95
N ILE A 10 -9.68 -25.79 -6.47
CA ILE A 10 -9.87 -25.48 -7.90
C ILE A 10 -8.53 -25.39 -8.64
N GLY A 11 -7.42 -25.38 -7.92
CA GLY A 11 -6.09 -25.25 -8.47
C GLY A 11 -5.02 -25.37 -7.39
N ARG A 12 -3.79 -25.11 -7.77
CA ARG A 12 -2.64 -25.13 -6.87
C ARG A 12 -1.56 -24.12 -7.27
N VAL A 13 -0.74 -23.75 -6.30
CA VAL A 13 0.41 -22.85 -6.46
C VAL A 13 1.62 -23.64 -6.96
N HIS A 14 2.36 -23.04 -7.90
CA HIS A 14 3.70 -23.44 -8.31
C HIS A 14 4.66 -22.29 -8.10
N CYS A 15 5.61 -22.45 -7.19
CA CYS A 15 6.64 -21.45 -6.90
C CYS A 15 7.92 -22.12 -6.37
N ALA A 16 8.99 -21.33 -6.27
CA ALA A 16 10.28 -21.84 -5.79
C ALA A 16 10.34 -22.02 -4.26
N VAL A 17 9.35 -21.53 -3.51
CA VAL A 17 9.35 -21.50 -2.05
C VAL A 17 8.48 -22.64 -1.51
N SER A 18 9.11 -23.68 -0.96
CA SER A 18 8.42 -24.84 -0.34
C SER A 18 8.26 -24.70 1.17
N GLU A 19 9.07 -23.86 1.81
CA GLU A 19 9.15 -23.77 3.26
C GLU A 19 8.55 -22.47 3.80
N ARG A 20 7.69 -22.58 4.81
CA ARG A 20 6.98 -21.44 5.45
C ARG A 20 7.91 -20.32 5.94
N HIS A 21 9.11 -20.69 6.42
CA HIS A 21 10.06 -19.69 6.93
C HIS A 21 10.80 -18.94 5.82
N ALA A 22 10.86 -19.48 4.61
CA ALA A 22 11.51 -18.91 3.45
C ALA A 22 10.61 -17.91 2.68
N VAL A 23 9.31 -17.88 2.99
CA VAL A 23 8.37 -16.94 2.37
C VAL A 23 8.81 -15.51 2.67
N ARG A 24 9.06 -14.73 1.60
CA ARG A 24 9.41 -13.31 1.68
C ARG A 24 8.18 -12.48 2.02
N ARG A 25 8.37 -11.36 2.68
CA ARG A 25 7.25 -10.45 3.05
C ARG A 25 6.59 -9.79 1.85
N GLY A 26 7.35 -9.47 0.81
CA GLY A 26 6.84 -8.94 -0.45
C GLY A 26 6.22 -10.01 -1.35
N GLY A 27 6.29 -11.28 -0.94
CA GLY A 27 5.94 -12.40 -1.81
C GLY A 27 6.92 -12.57 -2.96
N ASP A 28 6.68 -13.57 -3.79
CA ASP A 28 7.50 -13.89 -4.96
C ASP A 28 6.60 -14.04 -6.21
N ARG A 29 7.22 -14.13 -7.39
CA ARG A 29 6.49 -14.54 -8.59
C ARG A 29 6.10 -16.01 -8.48
N ALA A 30 4.89 -16.32 -8.92
CA ALA A 30 4.36 -17.68 -8.90
C ALA A 30 3.43 -17.93 -10.08
N ARG A 31 3.17 -19.19 -10.36
CA ARG A 31 2.13 -19.64 -11.29
C ARG A 31 1.04 -20.33 -10.52
N ILE A 32 -0.19 -20.07 -10.89
CA ILE A 32 -1.37 -20.73 -10.35
C ILE A 32 -1.92 -21.64 -11.43
N GLU A 33 -1.80 -22.94 -11.23
CA GLU A 33 -2.43 -23.94 -12.09
C GLU A 33 -3.89 -24.09 -11.67
N ILE A 34 -4.81 -23.84 -12.57
CA ILE A 34 -6.24 -24.11 -12.39
C ILE A 34 -6.55 -25.45 -13.05
N PHE A 35 -7.26 -26.31 -12.33
CA PHE A 35 -7.62 -27.64 -12.85
C PHE A 35 -8.65 -27.53 -13.98
N GLU A 36 -8.53 -28.40 -14.98
CA GLU A 36 -9.27 -28.36 -16.23
C GLU A 36 -10.79 -28.16 -16.07
N PRO A 37 -11.50 -28.82 -15.12
CA PRO A 37 -12.94 -28.61 -14.94
C PRO A 37 -13.35 -27.16 -14.62
N TYR A 38 -12.39 -26.34 -14.15
CA TYR A 38 -12.64 -24.94 -13.75
C TYR A 38 -12.14 -23.92 -14.77
N TRP A 39 -11.55 -24.32 -15.89
CA TRP A 39 -11.08 -23.40 -16.93
C TRP A 39 -12.16 -22.45 -17.46
N PRO A 40 -13.43 -22.89 -17.67
CA PRO A 40 -14.47 -21.95 -18.08
C PRO A 40 -14.68 -20.77 -17.11
N ALA A 41 -14.37 -20.95 -15.82
CA ALA A 41 -14.47 -19.87 -14.82
C ALA A 41 -13.35 -18.81 -14.94
N LEU A 42 -12.35 -19.04 -15.77
CA LEU A 42 -11.27 -18.08 -16.06
C LEU A 42 -11.63 -17.10 -17.18
N ASP A 43 -12.80 -17.24 -17.80
CA ASP A 43 -13.18 -16.34 -18.89
C ASP A 43 -13.13 -14.89 -18.46
N GLN A 44 -12.44 -14.04 -19.24
CA GLN A 44 -12.22 -12.61 -19.02
C GLN A 44 -11.43 -12.26 -17.73
N ILE A 45 -10.77 -13.20 -17.08
CA ILE A 45 -9.98 -12.90 -15.87
C ILE A 45 -8.84 -11.92 -16.15
N GLU A 46 -8.31 -11.94 -17.37
CA GLU A 46 -7.23 -11.08 -17.88
C GLU A 46 -7.62 -9.59 -17.96
N HIS A 47 -8.89 -9.25 -17.87
CA HIS A 47 -9.33 -7.85 -17.79
C HIS A 47 -9.06 -7.23 -16.41
N ASN A 48 -8.66 -8.04 -15.43
CA ASN A 48 -8.34 -7.55 -14.08
C ASN A 48 -6.82 -7.39 -13.93
N THR A 49 -6.37 -6.27 -13.45
CA THR A 49 -4.95 -6.03 -13.09
C THR A 49 -4.55 -6.75 -11.81
N HIS A 50 -5.50 -6.95 -10.91
CA HIS A 50 -5.31 -7.61 -9.62
C HIS A 50 -6.45 -8.60 -9.35
N ILE A 51 -6.09 -9.69 -8.68
CA ILE A 51 -7.03 -10.70 -8.22
C ILE A 51 -6.82 -11.00 -6.74
N ILE A 52 -7.88 -11.45 -6.08
CA ILE A 52 -7.83 -11.97 -4.72
C ILE A 52 -7.75 -13.48 -4.83
N LEU A 53 -6.68 -14.07 -4.30
CA LEU A 53 -6.51 -15.51 -4.20
C LEU A 53 -6.90 -15.99 -2.80
N PHE A 54 -7.76 -16.98 -2.74
CA PHE A 54 -8.07 -17.71 -1.53
C PHE A 54 -7.41 -19.09 -1.61
N GLY A 55 -6.57 -19.40 -0.63
CA GLY A 55 -5.87 -20.66 -0.54
C GLY A 55 -6.15 -21.38 0.77
N TRP A 56 -5.73 -22.63 0.84
CA TRP A 56 -5.73 -23.40 2.06
C TRP A 56 -4.31 -23.65 2.53
N PHE A 57 -3.92 -23.08 3.68
CA PHE A 57 -2.59 -23.29 4.25
C PHE A 57 -2.45 -24.73 4.79
N HIS A 58 -2.16 -25.65 3.89
CA HIS A 58 -2.14 -27.08 4.15
C HIS A 58 -1.07 -27.51 5.18
N ALA A 59 0.00 -26.72 5.35
CA ALA A 59 1.07 -26.96 6.31
C ALA A 59 0.84 -26.26 7.67
N SER A 60 -0.40 -25.86 8.01
CA SER A 60 -0.72 -25.07 9.18
C SER A 60 -1.20 -25.92 10.36
N VAL A 61 -0.92 -25.43 11.58
CA VAL A 61 -1.41 -26.03 12.84
C VAL A 61 -2.80 -25.48 13.15
N ARG A 62 -3.82 -26.34 13.04
CA ARG A 62 -5.23 -25.93 13.16
C ARG A 62 -5.70 -25.70 14.60
N GLN A 63 -5.03 -26.24 15.59
CA GLN A 63 -5.38 -26.10 17.01
C GLN A 63 -4.91 -24.76 17.61
N THR A 64 -4.17 -23.97 16.85
CA THR A 64 -3.63 -22.69 17.31
C THR A 64 -4.75 -21.66 17.46
N LEU A 65 -4.95 -21.15 18.68
CA LEU A 65 -5.91 -20.10 19.00
C LEU A 65 -5.23 -18.75 19.30
N LYS A 66 -3.95 -18.77 19.66
CA LYS A 66 -3.16 -17.58 19.95
C LYS A 66 -1.82 -17.64 19.22
N THR A 67 -1.32 -16.49 18.83
CA THR A 67 -0.04 -16.39 18.11
C THR A 67 0.70 -15.13 18.51
N ARG A 68 2.01 -15.18 18.38
CA ARG A 68 2.90 -14.04 18.52
C ARG A 68 3.52 -13.74 17.14
N PRO A 69 3.35 -12.53 16.58
CA PRO A 69 3.87 -12.18 15.25
C PRO A 69 5.38 -11.91 15.31
N ARG A 70 6.18 -12.93 15.64
CA ARG A 70 7.63 -12.82 15.89
C ARG A 70 8.43 -12.26 14.73
N LYS A 71 8.03 -12.55 13.47
CA LYS A 71 8.72 -12.06 12.27
C LYS A 71 8.52 -10.55 12.05
N VAL A 72 7.41 -9.99 12.54
CA VAL A 72 7.03 -8.59 12.31
C VAL A 72 7.35 -7.72 13.52
N ALA A 73 7.17 -8.27 14.72
CA ALA A 73 7.42 -7.57 15.96
C ALA A 73 7.87 -8.62 17.01
N PRO A 74 9.18 -8.86 17.14
CA PRO A 74 9.71 -9.91 18.04
C PRO A 74 9.24 -9.78 19.49
N LEU A 75 9.04 -8.54 19.96
CA LEU A 75 8.57 -8.23 21.32
C LEU A 75 7.05 -8.10 21.43
N ALA A 76 6.32 -8.25 20.32
CA ALA A 76 4.86 -8.14 20.35
C ALA A 76 4.23 -9.16 21.29
N SER A 77 3.23 -8.73 22.04
CA SER A 77 2.44 -9.60 22.89
C SER A 77 1.69 -10.66 22.10
N GLU A 78 1.42 -11.79 22.71
CA GLU A 78 0.55 -12.81 22.17
C GLU A 78 -0.86 -12.25 21.95
N ARG A 79 -1.52 -12.69 20.86
CA ARG A 79 -2.88 -12.28 20.51
C ARG A 79 -3.66 -13.43 19.90
N GLY A 80 -4.98 -13.34 19.92
CA GLY A 80 -5.84 -14.30 19.24
C GLY A 80 -5.56 -14.34 17.73
N VAL A 81 -5.66 -15.53 17.12
CA VAL A 81 -5.37 -15.71 15.69
C VAL A 81 -6.29 -14.92 14.79
N PHE A 82 -7.52 -14.59 15.23
CA PHE A 82 -8.45 -13.74 14.48
C PHE A 82 -8.08 -12.24 14.50
N ALA A 83 -7.22 -11.83 15.44
CA ALA A 83 -6.61 -10.51 15.46
C ALA A 83 -5.26 -10.46 14.70
N SER A 84 -4.97 -11.47 13.89
CA SER A 84 -3.75 -11.58 13.08
C SER A 84 -4.03 -12.29 11.78
N ARG A 85 -3.08 -12.23 10.85
CA ARG A 85 -3.09 -13.02 9.60
C ARG A 85 -2.15 -14.25 9.69
N SER A 86 -1.98 -14.81 10.90
CA SER A 86 -1.20 -16.03 11.08
C SER A 86 -1.79 -17.18 10.26
N PRO A 87 -0.97 -17.96 9.56
CA PRO A 87 -1.43 -19.16 8.87
C PRO A 87 -1.94 -20.23 9.83
N ASP A 88 -1.38 -20.32 11.04
CA ASP A 88 -1.81 -21.27 12.07
C ASP A 88 -3.12 -20.76 12.71
N ARG A 89 -4.22 -21.42 12.39
CA ARG A 89 -5.59 -21.08 12.84
C ARG A 89 -6.57 -22.22 12.55
N PRO A 90 -7.75 -22.25 13.20
CA PRO A 90 -8.71 -23.37 13.05
C PRO A 90 -9.11 -23.64 11.60
N ASN A 91 -9.45 -22.59 10.84
CA ASN A 91 -9.67 -22.66 9.40
C ASN A 91 -8.55 -21.86 8.73
N PRO A 92 -7.48 -22.53 8.25
CA PRO A 92 -6.30 -21.86 7.70
C PRO A 92 -6.55 -21.38 6.26
N ILE A 93 -7.62 -20.59 6.08
CA ILE A 93 -7.95 -19.95 4.82
C ILE A 93 -6.98 -18.78 4.62
N ALA A 94 -6.23 -18.85 3.54
CA ALA A 94 -5.37 -17.77 3.07
C ALA A 94 -6.19 -16.79 2.23
N MET A 95 -5.84 -15.52 2.29
CA MET A 95 -6.33 -14.48 1.39
C MET A 95 -5.19 -13.53 1.07
N THR A 96 -4.87 -13.37 -0.19
CA THR A 96 -3.88 -12.38 -0.67
C THR A 96 -4.36 -11.71 -1.94
N ILE A 97 -4.00 -10.43 -2.11
CA ILE A 97 -4.25 -9.67 -3.35
C ILE A 97 -2.94 -9.66 -4.11
N VAL A 98 -3.00 -10.06 -5.37
CA VAL A 98 -1.81 -10.19 -6.22
C VAL A 98 -2.04 -9.52 -7.58
N PRO A 99 -1.02 -8.88 -8.18
CA PRO A 99 -1.04 -8.49 -9.58
C PRO A 99 -1.16 -9.74 -10.47
N LEU A 100 -2.09 -9.72 -11.41
CA LEU A 100 -2.19 -10.70 -12.48
C LEU A 100 -1.30 -10.22 -13.64
N LEU A 101 -0.24 -10.98 -13.93
CA LEU A 101 0.74 -10.63 -14.96
C LEU A 101 0.36 -11.17 -16.33
N GLY A 102 -0.38 -12.28 -16.35
CA GLY A 102 -0.82 -12.94 -17.57
C GLY A 102 -1.54 -14.24 -17.32
N ARG A 103 -2.09 -14.80 -18.40
CA ARG A 103 -2.74 -16.10 -18.44
C ARG A 103 -2.28 -16.90 -19.66
N ASP A 104 -2.02 -18.17 -19.44
CA ASP A 104 -1.79 -19.15 -20.52
C ASP A 104 -2.64 -20.41 -20.24
N GLY A 105 -3.71 -20.58 -21.02
CA GLY A 105 -4.68 -21.66 -20.82
C GLY A 105 -5.28 -21.63 -19.41
N GLY A 106 -5.02 -22.67 -18.63
CA GLY A 106 -5.43 -22.83 -17.24
C GLY A 106 -4.41 -22.31 -16.22
N THR A 107 -3.34 -21.65 -16.65
CA THR A 107 -2.28 -21.13 -15.77
C THR A 107 -2.33 -19.61 -15.69
N LEU A 108 -2.28 -19.08 -14.46
CA LEU A 108 -2.19 -17.65 -14.18
C LEU A 108 -0.79 -17.32 -13.66
N ASP A 109 -0.12 -16.35 -14.28
CA ASP A 109 1.13 -15.78 -13.76
C ASP A 109 0.81 -14.61 -12.84
N VAL A 110 1.36 -14.64 -11.62
CA VAL A 110 1.12 -13.62 -10.59
C VAL A 110 2.43 -13.17 -9.96
N ALA A 111 2.41 -11.95 -9.39
CA ALA A 111 3.51 -11.44 -8.57
C ALA A 111 3.07 -11.31 -7.11
N HIS A 112 4.05 -11.13 -6.20
CA HIS A 112 3.83 -10.85 -4.78
C HIS A 112 3.00 -11.91 -4.02
N LEU A 113 3.06 -13.17 -4.48
CA LEU A 113 2.38 -14.26 -3.79
C LEU A 113 3.20 -14.70 -2.55
N ASP A 114 2.55 -14.75 -1.41
CA ASP A 114 3.12 -15.15 -0.11
C ASP A 114 2.70 -16.57 0.33
N PHE A 115 2.34 -17.42 -0.63
CA PHE A 115 2.04 -18.83 -0.40
C PHE A 115 3.25 -19.71 -0.75
N ILE A 116 3.32 -20.89 -0.14
CA ILE A 116 4.32 -21.91 -0.48
C ILE A 116 3.86 -22.75 -1.66
N ASP A 117 4.82 -23.43 -2.29
CA ASP A 117 4.55 -24.39 -3.36
C ASP A 117 3.53 -25.46 -2.94
N GLY A 118 2.71 -25.88 -3.88
CA GLY A 118 1.65 -26.86 -3.66
C GLY A 118 0.44 -26.35 -2.86
N THR A 119 0.40 -25.08 -2.43
CA THR A 119 -0.76 -24.55 -1.70
C THR A 119 -2.03 -24.69 -2.55
N PRO A 120 -3.07 -25.41 -2.08
CA PRO A 120 -4.34 -25.50 -2.78
C PRO A 120 -5.03 -24.14 -2.87
N ILE A 121 -5.52 -23.80 -4.07
CA ILE A 121 -6.38 -22.64 -4.32
C ILE A 121 -7.83 -23.09 -4.22
N VAL A 122 -8.62 -22.38 -3.45
CA VAL A 122 -10.02 -22.72 -3.18
C VAL A 122 -11.02 -21.75 -3.80
N ASP A 123 -10.60 -20.51 -4.09
CA ASP A 123 -11.42 -19.51 -4.80
C ASP A 123 -10.53 -18.41 -5.40
N ILE A 124 -11.04 -17.71 -6.41
CA ILE A 124 -10.45 -16.52 -7.01
C ILE A 124 -11.56 -15.49 -7.17
N LYS A 125 -11.27 -14.23 -6.82
CA LYS A 125 -12.16 -13.10 -7.07
C LYS A 125 -11.39 -11.95 -7.74
N PRO A 126 -12.04 -11.16 -8.61
CA PRO A 126 -11.45 -9.91 -9.06
C PRO A 126 -11.28 -8.97 -7.86
N TYR A 127 -10.20 -8.18 -7.86
CA TYR A 127 -10.07 -7.09 -6.90
C TYR A 127 -10.81 -5.85 -7.43
N CYS A 128 -11.83 -5.41 -6.70
CA CYS A 128 -12.67 -4.27 -7.05
C CYS A 128 -12.37 -3.10 -6.10
N PRO A 129 -11.61 -2.06 -6.50
CA PRO A 129 -11.22 -0.97 -5.60
C PRO A 129 -12.39 -0.32 -4.87
N GLY A 130 -13.53 -0.16 -5.52
CA GLY A 130 -14.72 0.44 -4.91
C GLY A 130 -15.38 -0.41 -3.82
N TRP A 131 -15.09 -1.71 -3.76
CA TRP A 131 -15.66 -2.64 -2.78
C TRP A 131 -14.63 -3.13 -1.77
N ASP A 132 -13.39 -3.34 -2.23
CA ASP A 132 -12.35 -4.00 -1.43
C ASP A 132 -11.45 -3.01 -0.71
N SER A 133 -11.45 -1.72 -1.12
CA SER A 133 -10.65 -0.67 -0.47
C SER A 133 -11.46 0.06 0.59
N VAL A 134 -11.03 -0.03 1.84
CA VAL A 134 -11.60 0.72 2.96
C VAL A 134 -10.56 1.71 3.45
N PHE A 135 -10.46 2.87 2.79
CA PHE A 135 -9.44 3.90 3.12
C PHE A 135 -9.58 4.48 4.54
N SER A 136 -10.78 4.43 5.11
CA SER A 136 -11.05 4.85 6.49
C SER A 136 -10.64 3.81 7.54
N ALA A 137 -10.23 2.60 7.12
CA ALA A 137 -9.82 1.57 8.06
C ALA A 137 -8.51 1.96 8.76
N THR A 138 -8.51 1.93 10.08
CA THR A 138 -7.35 2.25 10.92
C THR A 138 -7.05 1.14 11.90
N HIS A 139 -5.78 1.00 12.26
CA HIS A 139 -5.37 0.14 13.37
C HIS A 139 -5.43 0.96 14.67
N ARG A 140 -6.31 0.56 15.60
CA ARG A 140 -6.41 1.18 16.93
C ARG A 140 -5.23 0.84 17.84
N ARG A 141 -4.38 -0.10 17.44
CA ARG A 141 -3.25 -0.58 18.24
C ARG A 141 -1.99 0.12 17.78
N ARG A 142 -1.24 0.69 18.72
CA ARG A 142 0.12 1.17 18.48
C ARG A 142 1.02 -0.03 18.18
N SER A 143 1.75 0.01 17.09
CA SER A 143 2.90 -0.85 16.91
C SER A 143 4.08 -0.27 17.70
N HIS A 144 5.07 -1.10 17.99
CA HIS A 144 6.35 -0.65 18.55
C HIS A 144 7.39 -0.62 17.41
N PRO A 145 7.47 0.49 16.67
CA PRO A 145 8.29 0.55 15.45
C PRO A 145 9.79 0.35 15.71
N ASN A 146 10.28 0.73 16.89
CA ASN A 146 11.68 0.54 17.27
C ASN A 146 12.08 -0.93 17.44
N GLU A 147 11.11 -1.85 17.46
CA GLU A 147 11.36 -3.31 17.49
C GLU A 147 11.65 -3.89 16.10
N GLN A 148 11.50 -3.10 15.03
CA GLN A 148 11.68 -3.55 13.66
C GLN A 148 13.00 -3.00 13.10
N SER A 149 13.72 -3.84 12.32
CA SER A 149 14.88 -3.35 11.57
C SER A 149 14.45 -2.36 10.47
N ASP A 150 15.39 -1.51 10.04
CA ASP A 150 15.13 -0.57 8.94
C ASP A 150 14.74 -1.28 7.65
N GLU A 151 15.36 -2.41 7.33
CA GLU A 151 15.02 -3.24 6.17
C GLU A 151 13.56 -3.69 6.19
N VAL A 152 13.07 -4.08 7.36
CA VAL A 152 11.69 -4.50 7.55
C VAL A 152 10.71 -3.35 7.37
N LEU A 153 11.02 -2.19 7.91
CA LEU A 153 10.20 -0.98 7.76
C LEU A 153 10.15 -0.51 6.31
N LEU A 154 11.32 -0.47 5.66
CA LEU A 154 11.41 -0.10 4.24
C LEU A 154 10.54 -1.02 3.37
N GLY A 155 10.66 -2.34 3.53
CA GLY A 155 9.84 -3.28 2.76
C GLY A 155 8.33 -3.12 2.97
N PHE A 156 7.89 -2.65 4.15
CA PHE A 156 6.48 -2.30 4.36
C PHE A 156 6.08 -1.03 3.62
N PHE A 157 6.90 0.03 3.72
CA PHE A 157 6.59 1.31 3.10
C PHE A 157 6.64 1.23 1.57
N GLU A 158 7.59 0.49 1.01
CA GLU A 158 7.66 0.20 -0.42
C GLU A 158 6.38 -0.47 -0.90
N ARG A 159 5.96 -1.54 -0.22
CA ARG A 159 4.74 -2.26 -0.57
C ARG A 159 3.48 -1.40 -0.43
N ASP A 160 3.36 -0.63 0.64
CA ASP A 160 2.23 0.29 0.84
C ASP A 160 2.16 1.31 -0.29
N LEU A 161 3.31 1.85 -0.67
CA LEU A 161 3.42 2.82 -1.76
C LEU A 161 3.10 2.18 -3.12
N GLU A 162 3.68 1.03 -3.43
CA GLU A 162 3.41 0.30 -4.68
C GLU A 162 1.93 -0.07 -4.83
N ASN A 163 1.30 -0.53 -3.77
CA ASN A 163 -0.12 -0.84 -3.76
C ASN A 163 -1.02 0.38 -4.01
N HIS A 164 -0.54 1.58 -3.68
CA HIS A 164 -1.32 2.80 -3.80
C HIS A 164 -1.10 3.51 -5.15
N VAL A 165 0.14 3.67 -5.57
CA VAL A 165 0.52 4.47 -6.74
C VAL A 165 1.10 3.65 -7.90
N GLY A 166 1.32 2.36 -7.71
CA GLY A 166 1.96 1.47 -8.67
C GLY A 166 3.49 1.53 -8.64
N SER A 167 4.13 0.45 -9.10
CA SER A 167 5.60 0.27 -8.99
C SER A 167 6.39 1.35 -9.73
N ALA A 168 5.90 1.82 -10.89
CA ALA A 168 6.58 2.86 -11.66
C ALA A 168 6.70 4.18 -10.91
N ILE A 169 5.63 4.59 -10.20
CA ILE A 169 5.61 5.83 -9.41
C ILE A 169 6.37 5.62 -8.09
N ALA A 170 6.22 4.46 -7.46
CA ALA A 170 6.95 4.13 -6.24
C ALA A 170 8.48 4.18 -6.43
N ALA A 171 8.98 3.81 -7.62
CA ALA A 171 10.39 3.86 -7.96
C ALA A 171 10.93 5.29 -8.26
N THR A 172 10.06 6.30 -8.33
CA THR A 172 10.49 7.70 -8.56
C THR A 172 11.24 8.27 -7.36
N ARG A 173 11.87 9.45 -7.59
CA ARG A 173 12.50 10.20 -6.51
C ARG A 173 11.52 10.56 -5.39
N GLU A 174 10.34 11.02 -5.75
CA GLU A 174 9.27 11.39 -4.81
C GLU A 174 8.82 10.18 -3.98
N GLY A 175 8.68 9.00 -4.59
CA GLY A 175 8.38 7.76 -3.88
C GLY A 175 9.45 7.42 -2.84
N ARG A 176 10.73 7.47 -3.22
CA ARG A 176 11.84 7.24 -2.28
C ARG A 176 11.90 8.26 -1.14
N LEU A 177 11.62 9.54 -1.44
CA LEU A 177 11.54 10.60 -0.42
C LEU A 177 10.39 10.34 0.57
N ALA A 178 9.22 9.91 0.09
CA ALA A 178 8.09 9.55 0.96
C ALA A 178 8.45 8.40 1.91
N ILE A 179 9.04 7.34 1.39
CA ILE A 179 9.50 6.19 2.20
C ILE A 179 10.51 6.67 3.26
N ARG A 180 11.49 7.49 2.85
CA ARG A 180 12.51 7.97 3.77
C ARG A 180 11.98 8.91 4.83
N ALA A 181 11.04 9.79 4.51
CA ALA A 181 10.37 10.65 5.49
C ALA A 181 9.62 9.82 6.54
N CYS A 182 8.88 8.80 6.11
CA CYS A 182 8.17 7.90 7.02
C CYS A 182 9.13 7.06 7.90
N GLN A 183 10.27 6.64 7.35
CA GLN A 183 11.31 5.95 8.12
C GLN A 183 11.90 6.87 9.22
N LEU A 184 12.25 8.10 8.86
CA LEU A 184 12.75 9.09 9.81
C LEU A 184 11.70 9.39 10.89
N ALA A 185 10.44 9.63 10.52
CA ALA A 185 9.36 9.84 11.47
C ALA A 185 9.22 8.66 12.44
N THR A 186 9.24 7.44 11.93
CA THR A 186 9.17 6.23 12.75
C THR A 186 10.27 6.20 13.81
N ARG A 187 11.49 6.54 13.44
CA ARG A 187 12.66 6.51 14.36
C ARG A 187 12.66 7.69 15.34
N HIS A 188 12.45 8.90 14.84
CA HIS A 188 12.54 10.11 15.67
C HIS A 188 11.33 10.33 16.58
N LEU A 189 10.12 10.05 16.07
CA LEU A 189 8.88 10.20 16.83
C LEU A 189 8.47 8.92 17.58
N ASN A 190 9.19 7.82 17.36
CA ASN A 190 8.88 6.50 17.93
C ASN A 190 7.42 6.09 17.73
N CYS A 191 6.91 6.27 16.52
CA CYS A 191 5.52 5.96 16.20
C CYS A 191 5.40 5.18 14.87
N ASP A 192 4.31 4.44 14.74
CA ASP A 192 3.90 3.90 13.45
C ASP A 192 3.45 5.05 12.55
N PRO A 193 3.87 5.14 11.28
CA PRO A 193 3.41 6.17 10.35
C PRO A 193 1.88 6.21 10.19
N ARG A 194 1.21 5.09 10.44
CA ARG A 194 -0.27 4.99 10.43
C ARG A 194 -0.92 5.31 11.78
N ASP A 195 -0.15 5.76 12.78
CA ASP A 195 -0.73 6.22 14.04
C ASP A 195 -1.74 7.35 13.76
N SER A 196 -2.97 7.17 14.26
CA SER A 196 -4.06 8.12 14.02
C SER A 196 -3.82 9.51 14.57
N ARG A 197 -2.83 9.68 15.43
CA ARG A 197 -2.43 10.97 16.04
C ARG A 197 -1.32 11.67 15.25
N LEU A 198 -0.63 10.92 14.33
CA LEU A 198 0.41 11.51 13.50
C LEU A 198 -0.22 12.48 12.49
N LEU A 199 0.16 13.74 12.59
CA LEU A 199 -0.27 14.81 11.68
C LEU A 199 0.83 15.05 10.64
N LEU A 200 0.41 15.23 9.41
CA LEU A 200 1.26 15.51 8.25
C LEU A 200 0.97 16.92 7.76
N ARG A 201 2.00 17.76 7.69
CA ARG A 201 1.91 19.12 7.17
C ARG A 201 2.86 19.28 5.99
N LEU A 202 2.33 19.63 4.83
CA LEU A 202 3.08 19.82 3.61
C LEU A 202 3.19 21.30 3.26
N HIS A 203 4.33 21.68 2.71
CA HIS A 203 4.59 23.04 2.25
C HIS A 203 4.46 23.18 0.73
N GLN A 204 4.29 22.07 0.01
CA GLN A 204 4.09 22.02 -1.44
C GLN A 204 3.13 20.89 -1.81
N LEU A 205 2.40 21.07 -2.91
CA LEU A 205 1.54 20.06 -3.52
C LEU A 205 2.27 19.43 -4.70
N ASP A 206 2.70 18.20 -4.55
CA ASP A 206 3.34 17.42 -5.60
C ASP A 206 3.17 15.92 -5.37
N ARG A 207 3.82 15.09 -6.20
CA ARG A 207 3.74 13.62 -6.09
C ARG A 207 4.25 13.04 -4.78
N LEU A 208 5.06 13.80 -4.03
CA LEU A 208 5.48 13.39 -2.67
C LEU A 208 4.27 13.22 -1.75
N MET A 209 3.24 14.07 -1.91
CA MET A 209 1.99 13.97 -1.14
C MET A 209 1.34 12.60 -1.31
N ASP A 210 1.23 12.10 -2.55
CA ASP A 210 0.60 10.80 -2.82
C ASP A 210 1.34 9.67 -2.08
N GLY A 211 2.67 9.72 -2.10
CA GLY A 211 3.50 8.75 -1.39
C GLY A 211 3.33 8.80 0.13
N LEU A 212 3.32 10.00 0.69
CA LEU A 212 3.12 10.18 2.13
C LEU A 212 1.72 9.76 2.58
N MET A 213 0.68 10.10 1.81
CA MET A 213 -0.69 9.65 2.05
C MET A 213 -0.82 8.13 2.01
N ALA A 214 -0.19 7.49 1.02
CA ALA A 214 -0.19 6.04 0.86
C ALA A 214 0.36 5.31 2.09
N ILE A 215 1.50 5.76 2.60
CA ILE A 215 2.19 5.11 3.72
C ILE A 215 1.52 5.46 5.06
N THR A 216 1.15 6.74 5.26
CA THR A 216 0.63 7.22 6.56
C THR A 216 -0.88 7.05 6.70
N GLY A 217 -1.63 6.93 5.60
CA GLY A 217 -3.08 7.00 5.58
C GLY A 217 -3.62 8.38 6.00
N ALA A 218 -2.76 9.42 6.02
CA ALA A 218 -3.19 10.78 6.28
C ALA A 218 -3.93 11.35 5.06
N SER A 219 -5.01 12.09 5.30
CA SER A 219 -5.78 12.75 4.25
C SER A 219 -6.43 14.02 4.80
N LEU A 220 -6.90 14.89 3.92
CA LEU A 220 -7.68 16.06 4.32
C LEU A 220 -8.97 15.64 5.03
N SER A 221 -9.63 14.59 4.52
CA SER A 221 -10.90 14.12 5.06
C SER A 221 -10.81 13.55 6.47
N ASN A 222 -9.68 12.97 6.86
CA ASN A 222 -9.48 12.48 8.23
C ASN A 222 -8.76 13.49 9.16
N GLY A 223 -8.53 14.72 8.68
CA GLY A 223 -7.91 15.80 9.44
C GLY A 223 -6.42 15.63 9.75
N ARG A 224 -5.78 14.59 9.20
CA ARG A 224 -4.37 14.28 9.48
C ARG A 224 -3.39 14.93 8.50
N LEU A 225 -3.89 15.44 7.37
CA LEU A 225 -3.11 16.15 6.36
C LEU A 225 -3.51 17.62 6.36
N SER A 226 -2.53 18.50 6.35
CA SER A 226 -2.70 19.96 6.22
C SER A 226 -1.61 20.56 5.35
N PHE A 227 -1.84 21.80 4.90
CA PHE A 227 -0.89 22.56 4.10
C PHE A 227 -0.51 23.87 4.78
N VAL A 228 0.74 24.30 4.60
CA VAL A 228 1.25 25.57 5.08
C VAL A 228 1.50 26.50 3.89
N GLY A 229 0.86 27.67 3.91
CA GLY A 229 1.08 28.75 2.95
C GLY A 229 0.14 28.77 1.75
N HIS A 230 -0.01 29.97 1.15
CA HIS A 230 -0.91 30.26 0.03
C HIS A 230 -0.34 29.91 -1.36
N HIS A 231 0.72 29.14 -1.45
CA HIS A 231 1.29 28.75 -2.75
C HIS A 231 0.79 27.38 -3.18
N MET A 232 -0.48 27.31 -3.56
CA MET A 232 -0.88 26.31 -4.54
C MET A 232 -0.21 26.71 -5.87
N ASN A 233 0.96 26.17 -6.16
CA ASN A 233 1.42 26.09 -7.53
C ASN A 233 0.55 25.07 -8.27
N VAL A 234 -0.67 25.48 -8.62
CA VAL A 234 -1.45 24.79 -9.62
C VAL A 234 -0.64 24.91 -10.89
N LEU A 235 -0.19 23.80 -11.42
CA LEU A 235 0.52 23.70 -12.69
C LEU A 235 -0.21 24.60 -13.74
N GLY A 236 0.35 25.76 -14.04
CA GLY A 236 -0.02 26.53 -15.24
C GLY A 236 -0.69 27.88 -15.06
N THR A 237 -0.71 28.53 -13.91
CA THR A 237 -1.18 29.93 -13.83
C THR A 237 -0.07 30.89 -13.40
N ASN A 238 0.10 31.96 -14.18
CA ASN A 238 1.04 33.05 -13.91
C ASN A 238 0.80 33.67 -12.54
N ALA A 239 1.88 33.93 -11.82
CA ALA A 239 1.89 34.64 -10.56
C ALA A 239 1.16 36.01 -10.70
N GLY A 240 0.16 36.25 -9.87
CA GLY A 240 -0.37 37.61 -9.71
C GLY A 240 -1.82 37.80 -9.29
N SER A 241 -2.64 36.79 -9.16
CA SER A 241 -4.02 36.96 -8.67
C SER A 241 -4.37 35.95 -7.59
N ASN A 242 -5.00 36.45 -6.51
CA ASN A 242 -5.64 35.61 -5.49
C ASN A 242 -6.55 34.58 -6.18
N PRO A 243 -6.39 33.29 -5.94
CA PRO A 243 -7.36 32.32 -6.42
C PRO A 243 -8.61 32.44 -5.55
N GLU A 244 -9.61 33.16 -6.01
CA GLU A 244 -10.96 32.87 -5.58
C GLU A 244 -11.32 31.50 -6.14
N PHE A 245 -11.68 30.56 -5.27
CA PHE A 245 -12.32 29.32 -5.66
C PHE A 245 -13.69 29.64 -6.23
N VAL A 246 -13.79 29.89 -7.53
CA VAL A 246 -15.05 29.86 -8.23
C VAL A 246 -15.40 28.39 -8.47
N VAL A 247 -16.23 27.84 -7.60
CA VAL A 247 -16.99 26.63 -7.91
C VAL A 247 -17.99 27.01 -8.98
N GLU A 248 -17.58 26.99 -10.24
CA GLU A 248 -18.55 27.11 -11.34
C GLU A 248 -19.45 25.87 -11.29
N ASP A 249 -20.74 26.18 -11.34
CA ASP A 249 -21.86 25.27 -11.29
C ASP A 249 -21.65 24.04 -12.18
N LEU A 250 -21.46 22.87 -11.58
CA LEU A 250 -21.28 21.58 -12.24
C LEU A 250 -22.52 21.11 -13.03
N ASN A 251 -23.55 21.96 -13.16
CA ASN A 251 -24.78 21.67 -13.86
C ASN A 251 -24.80 22.13 -15.32
N LYS A 252 -23.71 22.65 -15.88
CA LYS A 252 -23.63 22.90 -17.33
C LYS A 252 -23.21 21.63 -18.04
N SER A 253 -24.14 21.06 -18.77
CA SER A 253 -24.07 19.93 -19.71
C SER A 253 -22.66 19.49 -20.09
N ILE A 254 -22.31 18.28 -19.64
CA ILE A 254 -21.17 17.53 -20.13
C ILE A 254 -21.42 17.22 -21.60
N ASP A 255 -20.73 17.92 -22.47
CA ASP A 255 -20.65 17.61 -23.89
C ASP A 255 -19.76 16.36 -24.03
N GLU A 256 -20.35 15.19 -24.28
CA GLU A 256 -19.75 13.85 -24.21
C GLU A 256 -18.62 13.60 -25.24
N ASN A 257 -18.18 14.60 -26.00
CA ASN A 257 -17.22 14.43 -27.09
C ASN A 257 -15.92 15.24 -27.01
N ARG A 258 -15.52 15.73 -25.85
CA ARG A 258 -14.20 16.32 -25.68
C ARG A 258 -13.34 15.49 -24.72
N MET A 259 -12.68 14.47 -25.25
CA MET A 259 -11.44 13.97 -24.66
C MET A 259 -10.44 15.13 -24.59
N ILE A 260 -10.22 15.66 -23.40
CA ILE A 260 -9.15 16.64 -23.15
C ILE A 260 -7.83 15.88 -23.16
N SER A 261 -7.27 15.67 -24.31
CA SER A 261 -5.86 15.36 -24.49
C SER A 261 -5.07 16.67 -24.44
N SER A 262 -4.93 17.27 -23.27
CA SER A 262 -3.91 18.30 -23.10
C SER A 262 -2.57 17.60 -22.95
N PRO A 263 -1.61 17.78 -23.88
CA PRO A 263 -0.28 17.27 -23.69
C PRO A 263 0.29 17.87 -22.40
N ILE A 264 0.69 17.04 -21.47
CA ILE A 264 1.46 17.47 -20.29
C ILE A 264 2.73 18.11 -20.85
N ARG A 265 2.80 19.45 -20.84
CA ARG A 265 4.04 20.15 -21.23
C ARG A 265 5.13 19.74 -20.24
N PRO A 266 6.30 19.31 -20.70
CA PRO A 266 7.42 19.08 -19.80
C PRO A 266 7.70 20.39 -19.06
N VAL A 267 7.88 20.29 -17.73
CA VAL A 267 8.33 21.42 -16.91
C VAL A 267 9.68 21.85 -17.45
N PRO A 268 9.91 23.13 -17.74
CA PRO A 268 11.24 23.61 -18.17
C PRO A 268 12.31 23.18 -17.16
N GLU A 269 13.42 22.65 -17.65
CA GLU A 269 14.52 22.12 -16.80
C GLU A 269 15.23 23.21 -15.98
N ASP A 270 15.04 24.48 -16.31
CA ASP A 270 15.78 25.62 -15.75
C ASP A 270 15.08 26.34 -14.58
N ILE A 271 13.94 25.85 -14.07
CA ILE A 271 13.35 26.45 -12.86
C ILE A 271 14.04 25.86 -11.64
N PRO A 272 14.72 26.66 -10.81
CA PRO A 272 15.29 26.18 -9.55
C PRO A 272 14.19 25.53 -8.72
N ARG A 273 14.32 24.22 -8.47
CA ARG A 273 13.38 23.51 -7.61
C ARG A 273 13.61 24.01 -6.18
N LEU A 274 12.61 24.67 -5.63
CA LEU A 274 12.62 24.97 -4.19
C LEU A 274 12.65 23.65 -3.40
N PRO A 275 13.45 23.57 -2.33
CA PRO A 275 13.47 22.39 -1.49
C PRO A 275 12.07 22.14 -0.91
N ARG A 276 11.66 20.88 -0.93
CA ARG A 276 10.39 20.47 -0.30
C ARG A 276 10.55 20.47 1.20
N ARG A 277 9.49 20.85 1.88
CA ARG A 277 9.43 20.76 3.35
C ARG A 277 8.22 19.94 3.78
N VAL A 278 8.45 19.08 4.77
CA VAL A 278 7.43 18.22 5.39
C VAL A 278 7.61 18.28 6.89
N ASP A 279 6.54 18.55 7.61
CA ASP A 279 6.51 18.46 9.06
C ASP A 279 5.60 17.27 9.45
N LEU A 280 6.13 16.37 10.29
CA LEU A 280 5.41 15.24 10.86
C LEU A 280 5.31 15.47 12.37
N THR A 281 4.10 15.62 12.86
CA THR A 281 3.84 15.95 14.28
C THR A 281 3.08 14.82 14.96
N LEU A 282 3.57 14.39 16.11
CA LEU A 282 2.90 13.46 17.01
C LEU A 282 2.82 14.09 18.39
N GLU A 283 1.61 14.45 18.82
CA GLU A 283 1.36 15.15 20.08
C GLU A 283 2.13 16.50 20.12
N ASP A 284 3.11 16.64 20.99
CA ASP A 284 3.95 17.83 21.17
C ASP A 284 5.29 17.76 20.40
N LYS A 285 5.57 16.65 19.73
CA LYS A 285 6.81 16.43 19.01
C LYS A 285 6.63 16.66 17.50
N THR A 286 7.48 17.47 16.92
CA THR A 286 7.52 17.70 15.47
C THR A 286 8.88 17.32 14.90
N LEU A 287 8.87 16.53 13.84
CA LEU A 287 10.01 16.29 12.98
C LEU A 287 9.84 17.13 11.72
N ALA A 288 10.65 18.17 11.56
CA ALA A 288 10.68 19.00 10.37
C ALA A 288 11.79 18.54 9.42
N LEU A 289 11.42 18.24 8.17
CA LEU A 289 12.29 17.73 7.14
C LEU A 289 12.34 18.69 5.95
N GLU A 290 13.55 19.02 5.48
CA GLU A 290 13.79 19.77 4.26
C GLU A 290 14.56 18.93 3.25
N GLU A 291 14.11 18.89 2.00
CA GLU A 291 14.74 18.12 0.94
C GLU A 291 16.11 18.71 0.56
N ILE A 292 17.08 17.83 0.35
CA ILE A 292 18.34 18.17 -0.35
C ILE A 292 18.11 17.84 -1.83
N PRO A 293 18.00 18.87 -2.71
CA PRO A 293 17.49 18.69 -4.08
C PRO A 293 18.27 17.69 -4.94
N ASP A 294 19.58 17.64 -4.78
CA ASP A 294 20.46 16.83 -5.65
C ASP A 294 20.71 15.42 -5.13
N GLU A 295 20.38 15.14 -3.86
CA GLU A 295 20.78 13.89 -3.20
C GLU A 295 19.61 12.93 -2.90
N SER A 296 18.37 13.32 -3.16
CA SER A 296 17.17 12.56 -2.74
C SER A 296 17.16 12.22 -1.25
N LEU A 297 17.63 13.15 -0.44
CA LEU A 297 17.78 13.03 1.01
C LEU A 297 16.94 14.09 1.73
N TRP A 298 16.72 13.84 3.02
CA TRP A 298 16.11 14.80 3.94
C TRP A 298 17.14 15.35 4.92
N LYS A 299 17.15 16.66 5.06
CA LYS A 299 17.81 17.36 6.18
C LYS A 299 16.79 17.51 7.30
N ILE A 300 17.16 17.08 8.50
CA ILE A 300 16.35 17.29 9.70
C ILE A 300 16.62 18.73 10.15
N LEU A 301 15.55 19.54 10.23
CA LEU A 301 15.62 20.91 10.73
C LEU A 301 15.38 20.96 12.23
N ASP A 302 14.31 20.27 12.69
CA ASP A 302 13.95 20.16 14.09
C ASP A 302 13.41 18.75 14.39
N SER A 303 13.86 18.18 15.50
CA SER A 303 13.32 16.94 16.07
C SER A 303 13.31 17.11 17.60
N PHE A 304 12.13 17.40 18.15
CA PHE A 304 11.94 17.56 19.58
C PHE A 304 11.01 16.48 20.13
#